data_4c648181948a488b91a8043574b954d7
#
_entry.id   4c648181948a488b91a8043574b954d7
#
_cell.length_a   1.000
_cell.length_b   1.000
_cell.length_c   1.000
_cell.angle_alpha   90.00
_cell.angle_beta   90.00
_cell.angle_gamma   90.00
#
_symmetry.space_group_name_H-M   'P 1'
#
loop_
_entity.id
_entity.type
_entity.pdbx_description
1 polymer ?
#
loop_
_entity_poly.entity_id
_entity_poly.type
_entity_poly.pdbx_seq_one_letter_code
_entity_poly.pdbx_strand_id
1 'polypeptide(L)'
;MKKNVLAAAAVLAALAAFEHAASSARAADAAPTKLWEAQGLANPECALADTKAGVIYVSNVNGDAMGKDAKGYIAKVSLDGKKVEKWVDGLKAPKGLAISNGHLFTGDVDELVEIDIAAGKIVAKHKAPGAGLLNDVAADDKGNVYVSDTGGGGVFKLSGGKIEKWLDVPEAAGANGLAIEGGNLIVNTWGVLTGKGFETSSLGRMLSVSLADKKVTALDGGKTVGNLDGLASLGGGNYLISDWMAGKVMKFATGGKMEEVLDLGQGTADFGYDPDSKIIYVPQMMKNTLTAYKMQ
;
A
#
# COMPACT_ATOMS: atom_id res chain seq x y z
N MET A 1 45.80 -26.13 70.65
CA MET A 1 46.07 -26.51 69.27
C MET A 1 44.77 -26.34 68.51
N LYS A 2 44.70 -25.21 67.82
CA LYS A 2 43.59 -24.77 66.99
C LYS A 2 44.10 -24.70 65.60
N LYS A 3 43.49 -25.31 64.61
CA LYS A 3 43.45 -24.86 63.21
C LYS A 3 42.65 -25.80 62.32
N ASN A 4 41.89 -25.26 61.49
CA ASN A 4 41.26 -25.77 60.24
C ASN A 4 39.82 -26.36 60.39
N VAL A 5 38.86 -25.42 60.41
CA VAL A 5 37.54 -25.59 59.84
C VAL A 5 37.20 -24.28 59.17
N LEU A 6 37.51 -24.13 57.91
CA LEU A 6 37.04 -23.02 57.06
C LEU A 6 37.56 -23.27 55.63
N ALA A 7 36.93 -24.18 54.90
CA ALA A 7 37.05 -24.25 53.42
C ALA A 7 36.04 -25.28 52.85
N ALA A 8 34.74 -25.03 52.98
CA ALA A 8 33.73 -25.85 52.30
C ALA A 8 32.40 -25.09 52.08
N ALA A 9 32.43 -23.79 51.84
CA ALA A 9 31.20 -23.02 51.62
C ALA A 9 31.26 -22.04 50.41
N ALA A 10 32.21 -22.23 49.48
CA ALA A 10 32.39 -21.29 48.35
C ALA A 10 32.29 -21.90 46.94
N VAL A 11 31.78 -23.14 46.78
CA VAL A 11 31.69 -23.80 45.45
C VAL A 11 30.23 -24.06 45.00
N LEU A 12 29.22 -23.80 45.79
CA LEU A 12 27.81 -24.04 45.42
C LEU A 12 27.02 -22.83 44.99
N ALA A 13 27.63 -21.62 44.82
CA ALA A 13 26.94 -20.42 44.39
C ALA A 13 27.21 -19.99 42.93
N ALA A 14 28.00 -20.76 42.17
CA ALA A 14 28.37 -20.43 40.79
C ALA A 14 27.66 -21.24 39.70
N LEU A 15 26.76 -22.14 40.05
CA LEU A 15 26.03 -22.99 39.09
C LEU A 15 24.54 -22.63 38.90
N ALA A 16 24.02 -21.61 39.55
CA ALA A 16 22.61 -21.21 39.43
C ALA A 16 22.39 -19.93 38.59
N ALA A 17 23.40 -19.40 37.91
CA ALA A 17 23.30 -18.17 37.11
C ALA A 17 23.43 -18.38 35.58
N PHE A 18 23.39 -19.64 35.09
CA PHE A 18 23.54 -19.92 33.65
C PHE A 18 22.29 -20.47 32.95
N GLU A 19 21.15 -20.49 33.62
CA GLU A 19 19.89 -20.94 33.00
C GLU A 19 18.82 -19.85 33.06
N HIS A 20 18.97 -18.75 32.38
CA HIS A 20 17.83 -17.86 31.96
C HIS A 20 18.25 -16.85 30.90
N ALA A 21 19.19 -17.19 30.05
CA ALA A 21 19.32 -16.54 28.75
C ALA A 21 18.71 -17.47 27.68
N ALA A 22 17.47 -17.89 27.88
CA ALA A 22 16.65 -18.32 26.77
C ALA A 22 16.38 -17.05 25.93
N SER A 23 17.31 -16.77 25.01
CA SER A 23 17.05 -15.93 23.86
C SER A 23 15.72 -16.38 23.26
N SER A 24 14.67 -15.62 23.45
CA SER A 24 13.50 -15.69 22.60
C SER A 24 13.96 -15.24 21.20
N ALA A 25 14.62 -16.12 20.49
CA ALA A 25 14.71 -16.04 19.04
C ALA A 25 13.25 -16.11 18.58
N ARG A 26 12.64 -14.93 18.38
CA ARG A 26 11.38 -14.81 17.68
C ARG A 26 11.61 -15.55 16.38
N ALA A 27 10.91 -16.67 16.17
CA ALA A 27 10.94 -17.37 14.90
C ALA A 27 10.76 -16.31 13.82
N ALA A 28 11.72 -16.18 12.93
CA ALA A 28 11.55 -15.33 11.76
C ALA A 28 10.27 -15.82 11.08
N ASP A 29 9.32 -14.90 10.83
CA ASP A 29 8.09 -15.27 10.11
C ASP A 29 8.53 -16.01 8.84
N ALA A 30 7.95 -17.20 8.60
CA ALA A 30 8.32 -17.96 7.41
C ALA A 30 8.01 -17.11 6.17
N ALA A 31 8.87 -17.18 5.16
CA ALA A 31 8.69 -16.41 3.92
C ALA A 31 7.32 -16.69 3.29
N PRO A 32 6.65 -15.69 2.71
CA PRO A 32 5.39 -15.87 2.02
C PRO A 32 5.47 -16.93 0.92
N THR A 33 4.43 -17.73 0.79
CA THR A 33 4.37 -18.80 -0.23
C THR A 33 3.66 -18.27 -1.48
N LYS A 34 4.33 -18.33 -2.64
CA LYS A 34 3.70 -18.04 -3.93
C LYS A 34 2.60 -19.06 -4.22
N LEU A 35 1.37 -18.59 -4.44
CA LEU A 35 0.22 -19.43 -4.76
C LEU A 35 0.06 -19.60 -6.27
N TRP A 36 0.07 -18.48 -7.00
CA TRP A 36 -0.08 -18.43 -8.44
C TRP A 36 0.45 -17.11 -9.01
N GLU A 37 0.58 -17.07 -10.34
CA GLU A 37 0.92 -15.87 -11.11
C GLU A 37 0.05 -15.83 -12.36
N ALA A 38 -0.64 -14.70 -12.57
CA ALA A 38 -1.46 -14.43 -13.74
C ALA A 38 -0.70 -13.55 -14.73
N GLN A 39 -0.86 -13.84 -16.02
CA GLN A 39 -0.33 -13.13 -17.17
C GLN A 39 -1.46 -12.43 -17.93
N GLY A 40 -1.11 -11.65 -18.98
CA GLY A 40 -2.12 -11.02 -19.84
C GLY A 40 -2.59 -9.66 -19.37
N LEU A 41 -1.83 -9.04 -18.45
CA LEU A 41 -1.98 -7.66 -18.01
C LEU A 41 -1.02 -6.72 -18.77
N ALA A 42 -1.22 -5.42 -18.67
CA ALA A 42 -0.39 -4.43 -19.33
C ALA A 42 -0.03 -3.28 -18.38
N ASN A 43 1.17 -3.29 -17.84
CA ASN A 43 1.64 -2.40 -16.78
C ASN A 43 0.61 -2.33 -15.62
N PRO A 44 0.29 -3.50 -14.96
CA PRO A 44 -0.66 -3.51 -13.85
C PRO A 44 -0.10 -2.70 -12.69
N GLU A 45 -0.94 -1.83 -12.13
CA GLU A 45 -0.48 -0.88 -11.13
C GLU A 45 -1.08 -1.12 -9.76
N CYS A 46 -2.40 -1.38 -9.67
CA CYS A 46 -3.07 -1.69 -8.41
C CYS A 46 -3.90 -2.97 -8.53
N ALA A 47 -3.97 -3.73 -7.44
CA ALA A 47 -4.87 -4.87 -7.29
C ALA A 47 -5.79 -4.68 -6.09
N LEU A 48 -7.09 -4.83 -6.27
CA LEU A 48 -8.09 -4.76 -5.20
C LEU A 48 -8.93 -6.04 -5.20
N ALA A 49 -8.81 -6.85 -4.15
CA ALA A 49 -9.56 -8.09 -4.02
C ALA A 49 -10.96 -7.83 -3.43
N ASP A 50 -12.00 -8.17 -4.18
CA ASP A 50 -13.35 -8.34 -3.67
C ASP A 50 -13.62 -9.84 -3.52
N THR A 51 -13.23 -10.37 -2.37
CA THR A 51 -13.34 -11.81 -2.07
C THR A 51 -14.78 -12.28 -1.97
N LYS A 52 -15.72 -11.39 -1.63
CA LYS A 52 -17.16 -11.70 -1.58
C LYS A 52 -17.73 -11.87 -2.99
N ALA A 53 -17.28 -11.06 -3.94
CA ALA A 53 -17.63 -11.19 -5.34
C ALA A 53 -16.79 -12.25 -6.09
N GLY A 54 -15.74 -12.78 -5.48
CA GLY A 54 -14.86 -13.78 -6.07
C GLY A 54 -13.95 -13.21 -7.16
N VAL A 55 -13.59 -11.93 -7.09
CA VAL A 55 -12.86 -11.22 -8.14
C VAL A 55 -11.75 -10.33 -7.57
N ILE A 56 -10.69 -10.15 -8.33
CA ILE A 56 -9.66 -9.14 -8.11
C ILE A 56 -9.77 -8.12 -9.25
N TYR A 57 -10.00 -6.85 -8.92
CA TYR A 57 -9.90 -5.76 -9.88
C TYR A 57 -8.43 -5.36 -10.00
N VAL A 58 -7.97 -5.17 -11.23
CA VAL A 58 -6.57 -4.77 -11.50
C VAL A 58 -6.58 -3.60 -12.46
N SER A 59 -6.04 -2.47 -12.02
CA SER A 59 -5.80 -1.33 -12.91
C SER A 59 -4.60 -1.60 -13.80
N ASN A 60 -4.71 -1.21 -15.07
CA ASN A 60 -3.66 -1.39 -16.06
C ASN A 60 -3.39 -0.06 -16.75
N VAL A 61 -2.21 0.49 -16.52
CA VAL A 61 -1.76 1.75 -17.14
C VAL A 61 -1.66 1.61 -18.67
N ASN A 62 -1.17 0.47 -19.13
CA ASN A 62 -1.05 0.12 -20.56
C ASN A 62 -0.32 1.19 -21.39
N GLY A 63 0.79 1.69 -20.88
CA GLY A 63 1.61 2.69 -21.56
C GLY A 63 2.31 3.67 -20.63
N ASP A 64 2.24 4.96 -20.96
CA ASP A 64 2.81 6.03 -20.14
C ASP A 64 1.98 6.27 -18.89
N ALA A 65 2.62 6.29 -17.72
CA ALA A 65 1.96 6.52 -16.42
C ALA A 65 1.27 7.89 -16.29
N MET A 66 1.62 8.87 -17.13
CA MET A 66 0.99 10.19 -17.25
C MET A 66 0.23 10.33 -18.57
N GLY A 67 0.14 9.27 -19.35
CA GLY A 67 -0.52 9.24 -20.65
C GLY A 67 -2.01 9.54 -20.57
N LYS A 68 -2.56 10.17 -21.63
CA LYS A 68 -3.99 10.49 -21.74
C LYS A 68 -4.57 9.95 -23.05
N ASP A 69 -4.05 8.80 -23.50
CA ASP A 69 -4.38 8.22 -24.80
C ASP A 69 -5.55 7.22 -24.77
N ALA A 70 -6.21 7.09 -23.62
CA ALA A 70 -7.37 6.23 -23.37
C ALA A 70 -7.12 4.73 -23.63
N LYS A 71 -5.88 4.25 -23.46
CA LYS A 71 -5.53 2.83 -23.57
C LYS A 71 -5.63 2.08 -22.26
N GLY A 72 -5.60 2.79 -21.11
CA GLY A 72 -5.74 2.23 -19.79
C GLY A 72 -7.07 1.49 -19.60
N TYR A 73 -7.07 0.50 -18.72
CA TYR A 73 -8.25 -0.32 -18.46
C TYR A 73 -8.22 -0.94 -17.06
N ILE A 74 -9.39 -1.39 -16.60
CA ILE A 74 -9.49 -2.28 -15.44
C ILE A 74 -9.70 -3.70 -15.94
N ALA A 75 -8.92 -4.64 -15.41
CA ALA A 75 -9.12 -6.08 -15.59
C ALA A 75 -9.85 -6.68 -14.39
N LYS A 76 -10.56 -7.78 -14.62
CA LYS A 76 -11.02 -8.73 -13.60
C LYS A 76 -10.15 -9.97 -13.66
N VAL A 77 -9.62 -10.38 -12.51
CA VAL A 77 -8.86 -11.61 -12.35
C VAL A 77 -9.58 -12.50 -11.34
N SER A 78 -9.76 -13.80 -11.63
CA SER A 78 -10.33 -14.74 -10.66
C SER A 78 -9.40 -14.93 -9.47
N LEU A 79 -9.94 -15.26 -8.28
CA LEU A 79 -9.14 -15.43 -7.06
C LEU A 79 -8.07 -16.53 -7.17
N ASP A 80 -8.23 -17.47 -8.10
CA ASP A 80 -7.23 -18.51 -8.41
C ASP A 80 -6.25 -18.13 -9.53
N GLY A 81 -6.34 -16.90 -10.05
CA GLY A 81 -5.45 -16.35 -11.08
C GLY A 81 -5.64 -16.90 -12.49
N LYS A 82 -6.58 -17.85 -12.71
CA LYS A 82 -6.71 -18.57 -14.00
C LYS A 82 -7.44 -17.80 -15.08
N LYS A 83 -8.37 -16.91 -14.70
CA LYS A 83 -9.14 -16.11 -15.64
C LYS A 83 -8.71 -14.66 -15.51
N VAL A 84 -8.27 -14.06 -16.61
CA VAL A 84 -7.96 -12.63 -16.75
C VAL A 84 -8.85 -12.07 -17.85
N GLU A 85 -9.61 -11.04 -17.54
CA GLU A 85 -10.58 -10.44 -18.46
C GLU A 85 -10.47 -8.92 -18.43
N LYS A 86 -10.31 -8.28 -19.57
CA LYS A 86 -10.44 -6.83 -19.69
C LYS A 86 -11.91 -6.47 -19.48
N TRP A 87 -12.21 -5.66 -18.46
CA TRP A 87 -13.58 -5.42 -18.02
C TRP A 87 -14.10 -4.01 -18.36
N VAL A 88 -13.34 -2.97 -18.01
CA VAL A 88 -13.68 -1.57 -18.34
C VAL A 88 -12.47 -0.94 -19.00
N ASP A 89 -12.66 -0.32 -20.17
CA ASP A 89 -11.60 0.35 -20.93
C ASP A 89 -11.87 1.85 -21.12
N GLY A 90 -10.98 2.53 -21.89
CA GLY A 90 -11.11 3.96 -22.16
C GLY A 90 -10.67 4.86 -21.01
N LEU A 91 -9.87 4.33 -20.08
CA LEU A 91 -9.17 5.08 -19.05
C LEU A 91 -7.84 5.62 -19.60
N LYS A 92 -7.32 6.67 -18.97
CA LYS A 92 -6.03 7.27 -19.35
C LYS A 92 -4.87 6.38 -18.92
N ALA A 93 -4.57 6.41 -17.63
CA ALA A 93 -3.55 5.60 -16.97
C ALA A 93 -4.02 5.32 -15.52
N PRO A 94 -5.03 4.42 -15.35
CA PRO A 94 -5.64 4.15 -14.05
C PRO A 94 -4.64 3.55 -13.07
N LYS A 95 -4.74 3.97 -11.81
CA LYS A 95 -3.85 3.58 -10.72
C LYS A 95 -4.62 2.96 -9.57
N GLY A 96 -4.45 3.44 -8.34
CA GLY A 96 -5.07 2.90 -7.16
C GLY A 96 -6.58 2.69 -7.26
N LEU A 97 -7.11 1.77 -6.48
CA LEU A 97 -8.49 1.29 -6.54
C LEU A 97 -9.15 1.30 -5.17
N ALA A 98 -10.40 1.75 -5.08
CA ALA A 98 -11.24 1.54 -3.91
C ALA A 98 -12.69 1.24 -4.31
N ILE A 99 -13.40 0.48 -3.46
CA ILE A 99 -14.84 0.23 -3.61
C ILE A 99 -15.61 1.03 -2.56
N SER A 100 -16.63 1.76 -3.00
CA SER A 100 -17.59 2.42 -2.13
C SER A 100 -18.98 2.38 -2.74
N ASN A 101 -20.00 2.02 -1.95
CA ASN A 101 -21.42 2.06 -2.35
C ASN A 101 -21.74 1.35 -3.69
N GLY A 102 -21.06 0.23 -3.98
CA GLY A 102 -21.28 -0.53 -5.23
C GLY A 102 -20.55 0.02 -6.45
N HIS A 103 -19.73 1.04 -6.26
CA HIS A 103 -18.89 1.62 -7.31
C HIS A 103 -17.41 1.36 -7.05
N LEU A 104 -16.65 1.15 -8.12
CA LEU A 104 -15.19 1.12 -8.11
C LEU A 104 -14.67 2.51 -8.51
N PHE A 105 -13.75 3.03 -7.73
CA PHE A 105 -13.07 4.30 -7.98
C PHE A 105 -11.61 4.05 -8.34
N THR A 106 -11.08 4.87 -9.27
CA THR A 106 -9.64 4.84 -9.62
C THR A 106 -9.12 6.25 -9.90
N GLY A 107 -7.90 6.54 -9.42
CA GLY A 107 -7.16 7.71 -9.84
C GLY A 107 -6.73 7.56 -11.30
N ASP A 108 -7.05 8.53 -12.16
CA ASP A 108 -6.80 8.46 -13.60
C ASP A 108 -6.18 9.78 -14.12
N VAL A 109 -4.91 9.98 -13.76
CA VAL A 109 -4.07 11.13 -14.09
C VAL A 109 -4.55 12.44 -13.44
N ASP A 110 -5.61 13.06 -13.95
CA ASP A 110 -6.15 14.35 -13.50
C ASP A 110 -7.64 14.28 -13.14
N GLU A 111 -8.19 13.06 -13.10
CA GLU A 111 -9.58 12.81 -12.72
C GLU A 111 -9.72 11.56 -11.87
N LEU A 112 -10.64 11.58 -10.92
CA LEU A 112 -11.10 10.39 -10.20
C LEU A 112 -12.26 9.80 -10.99
N VAL A 113 -12.10 8.57 -11.47
CA VAL A 113 -13.11 7.89 -12.29
C VAL A 113 -13.96 6.96 -11.42
N GLU A 114 -15.27 7.03 -11.61
CA GLU A 114 -16.27 6.23 -10.91
C GLU A 114 -16.92 5.24 -11.89
N ILE A 115 -16.90 3.95 -11.51
CA ILE A 115 -17.35 2.83 -12.31
C ILE A 115 -18.45 2.09 -11.55
N ASP A 116 -19.62 1.95 -12.12
CA ASP A 116 -20.70 1.07 -11.57
C ASP A 116 -20.26 -0.38 -11.74
N ILE A 117 -20.11 -1.09 -10.62
CA ILE A 117 -19.62 -2.48 -10.61
C ILE A 117 -20.63 -3.44 -11.26
N ALA A 118 -21.91 -3.23 -11.04
CA ALA A 118 -22.96 -4.09 -11.58
C ALA A 118 -23.14 -3.91 -13.10
N ALA A 119 -23.06 -2.67 -13.57
CA ALA A 119 -23.17 -2.36 -14.99
C ALA A 119 -21.86 -2.56 -15.78
N GLY A 120 -20.71 -2.54 -15.10
CA GLY A 120 -19.38 -2.57 -15.75
C GLY A 120 -19.13 -1.35 -16.62
N LYS A 121 -19.54 -0.17 -16.16
CA LYS A 121 -19.47 1.06 -16.95
C LYS A 121 -18.98 2.25 -16.13
N ILE A 122 -18.20 3.13 -16.76
CA ILE A 122 -17.88 4.43 -16.21
C ILE A 122 -19.17 5.26 -16.11
N VAL A 123 -19.49 5.75 -14.91
CA VAL A 123 -20.68 6.55 -14.63
C VAL A 123 -20.35 8.02 -14.36
N ALA A 124 -19.14 8.30 -13.88
CA ALA A 124 -18.68 9.69 -13.67
C ALA A 124 -17.17 9.80 -13.80
N LYS A 125 -16.72 11.02 -14.16
CA LYS A 125 -15.33 11.45 -14.17
C LYS A 125 -15.23 12.76 -13.40
N HIS A 126 -14.70 12.70 -12.19
CA HIS A 126 -14.58 13.85 -11.30
C HIS A 126 -13.21 14.51 -11.52
N LYS A 127 -13.19 15.57 -12.30
CA LYS A 127 -11.96 16.32 -12.59
C LYS A 127 -11.45 17.01 -11.33
N ALA A 128 -10.20 16.75 -10.93
CA ALA A 128 -9.55 17.37 -9.78
C ALA A 128 -8.75 18.60 -10.20
N PRO A 129 -9.25 19.83 -9.93
CA PRO A 129 -8.59 21.04 -10.40
C PRO A 129 -7.19 21.22 -9.78
N GLY A 130 -6.17 21.35 -10.62
CA GLY A 130 -4.80 21.55 -10.18
C GLY A 130 -4.07 20.26 -9.76
N ALA A 131 -4.67 19.09 -9.95
CA ALA A 131 -3.98 17.82 -9.72
C ALA A 131 -2.81 17.66 -10.70
N GLY A 132 -1.69 17.17 -10.17
CA GLY A 132 -0.50 16.83 -10.95
C GLY A 132 -0.54 15.40 -11.48
N LEU A 133 -0.80 14.44 -10.60
CA LEU A 133 -0.92 13.01 -10.92
C LEU A 133 -1.71 12.31 -9.83
N LEU A 134 -3.02 12.15 -10.03
CA LEU A 134 -3.85 11.36 -9.13
C LEU A 134 -3.39 9.89 -9.15
N ASN A 135 -3.28 9.31 -7.97
CA ASN A 135 -2.74 7.98 -7.79
C ASN A 135 -3.68 7.10 -6.95
N ASP A 136 -3.35 6.80 -5.71
CA ASP A 136 -4.09 5.83 -4.93
C ASP A 136 -5.41 6.37 -4.36
N VAL A 137 -6.33 5.44 -4.07
CA VAL A 137 -7.70 5.75 -3.66
C VAL A 137 -8.07 4.99 -2.40
N ALA A 138 -8.65 5.67 -1.43
CA ALA A 138 -9.27 5.06 -0.26
C ALA A 138 -10.69 5.59 -0.04
N ALA A 139 -11.58 4.78 0.55
CA ALA A 139 -12.94 5.18 0.87
C ALA A 139 -13.23 4.98 2.36
N ASP A 140 -13.96 5.92 2.98
CA ASP A 140 -14.42 5.79 4.36
C ASP A 140 -15.82 5.15 4.42
N ASP A 141 -16.25 4.79 5.63
CA ASP A 141 -17.55 4.19 5.92
C ASP A 141 -18.74 5.14 5.70
N LYS A 142 -18.48 6.44 5.49
CA LYS A 142 -19.49 7.46 5.16
C LYS A 142 -19.65 7.65 3.65
N GLY A 143 -18.91 6.90 2.85
CA GLY A 143 -18.93 7.00 1.38
C GLY A 143 -18.13 8.16 0.82
N ASN A 144 -17.26 8.81 1.61
CA ASN A 144 -16.29 9.73 1.05
C ASN A 144 -15.14 8.94 0.41
N VAL A 145 -14.66 9.43 -0.73
CA VAL A 145 -13.54 8.85 -1.45
C VAL A 145 -12.37 9.84 -1.44
N TYR A 146 -11.22 9.37 -1.03
CA TYR A 146 -9.97 10.12 -0.98
C TYR A 146 -9.06 9.63 -2.11
N VAL A 147 -8.40 10.54 -2.80
CA VAL A 147 -7.44 10.22 -3.85
C VAL A 147 -6.17 11.04 -3.64
N SER A 148 -5.02 10.39 -3.64
CA SER A 148 -3.72 11.02 -3.52
C SER A 148 -3.30 11.72 -4.81
N ASP A 149 -2.48 12.75 -4.68
CA ASP A 149 -1.89 13.48 -5.82
C ASP A 149 -0.35 13.44 -5.73
N THR A 150 0.25 12.42 -6.33
CA THR A 150 1.69 12.22 -6.32
C THR A 150 2.45 13.34 -7.02
N GLY A 151 1.86 13.91 -8.08
CA GLY A 151 2.48 14.99 -8.86
C GLY A 151 2.32 16.38 -8.25
N GLY A 152 1.16 16.67 -7.66
CA GLY A 152 0.82 17.97 -7.09
C GLY A 152 0.94 18.04 -5.56
N GLY A 153 1.15 16.90 -4.92
CA GLY A 153 1.16 16.76 -3.45
C GLY A 153 -0.22 16.85 -2.84
N GLY A 154 -0.37 16.19 -1.68
CA GLY A 154 -1.62 16.22 -0.92
C GLY A 154 -2.67 15.20 -1.35
N VAL A 155 -3.91 15.43 -0.94
CA VAL A 155 -5.02 14.50 -1.15
C VAL A 155 -6.27 15.28 -1.55
N PHE A 156 -7.00 14.80 -2.55
CA PHE A 156 -8.34 15.24 -2.88
C PHE A 156 -9.38 14.36 -2.20
N LYS A 157 -10.58 14.93 -2.00
CA LYS A 157 -11.74 14.22 -1.43
C LYS A 157 -12.96 14.43 -2.31
N LEU A 158 -13.60 13.34 -2.68
CA LEU A 158 -14.95 13.34 -3.26
C LEU A 158 -15.96 13.10 -2.15
N SER A 159 -16.93 14.00 -1.99
CA SER A 159 -18.01 13.90 -1.04
C SER A 159 -19.27 14.53 -1.62
N GLY A 160 -20.41 13.81 -1.58
CA GLY A 160 -21.66 14.31 -2.15
C GLY A 160 -21.57 14.71 -3.62
N GLY A 161 -20.76 14.03 -4.42
CA GLY A 161 -20.54 14.29 -5.85
C GLY A 161 -19.60 15.46 -6.17
N LYS A 162 -19.04 16.12 -5.15
CA LYS A 162 -18.08 17.22 -5.31
C LYS A 162 -16.67 16.78 -4.92
N ILE A 163 -15.69 16.92 -5.82
CA ILE A 163 -14.28 16.71 -5.54
C ILE A 163 -13.60 18.04 -5.20
N GLU A 164 -12.76 18.04 -4.17
CA GLU A 164 -11.99 19.22 -3.75
C GLU A 164 -10.67 18.80 -3.11
N LYS A 165 -9.65 19.67 -3.14
CA LYS A 165 -8.39 19.45 -2.43
C LYS A 165 -8.65 19.48 -0.92
N TRP A 166 -8.46 18.33 -0.29
CA TRP A 166 -8.79 18.12 1.13
C TRP A 166 -7.56 18.30 2.02
N LEU A 167 -6.39 17.84 1.58
CA LEU A 167 -5.12 18.00 2.30
C LEU A 167 -4.10 18.64 1.34
N ASP A 168 -3.43 19.69 1.82
CA ASP A 168 -2.37 20.40 1.11
C ASP A 168 -1.33 20.86 2.10
N VAL A 169 -0.39 19.98 2.42
CA VAL A 169 0.67 20.23 3.40
C VAL A 169 2.00 19.68 2.85
N PRO A 170 3.13 20.34 3.16
CA PRO A 170 4.45 19.91 2.66
C PRO A 170 4.81 18.48 3.03
N GLU A 171 4.37 18.01 4.19
CA GLU A 171 4.61 16.64 4.68
C GLU A 171 4.00 15.57 3.78
N ALA A 172 2.92 15.92 3.04
CA ALA A 172 2.24 15.02 2.09
C ALA A 172 2.73 15.22 0.65
N ALA A 173 3.87 15.88 0.42
CA ALA A 173 4.46 16.00 -0.91
C ALA A 173 4.74 14.61 -1.48
N GLY A 174 4.26 14.37 -2.72
CA GLY A 174 4.33 13.05 -3.34
C GLY A 174 3.42 12.01 -2.68
N ALA A 175 2.27 12.43 -2.10
CA ALA A 175 1.29 11.50 -1.53
C ALA A 175 0.94 10.39 -2.53
N ASN A 176 1.00 9.13 -2.08
CA ASN A 176 0.80 7.94 -2.90
C ASN A 176 -0.16 6.99 -2.20
N GLY A 177 0.25 5.85 -1.68
CA GLY A 177 -0.64 4.87 -1.06
C GLY A 177 -1.51 5.42 0.07
N LEU A 178 -2.78 5.03 0.10
CA LEU A 178 -3.79 5.48 1.04
C LEU A 178 -4.48 4.29 1.73
N ALA A 179 -4.73 4.40 3.03
CA ALA A 179 -5.57 3.45 3.77
C ALA A 179 -6.37 4.17 4.85
N ILE A 180 -7.59 3.68 5.16
CA ILE A 180 -8.37 4.18 6.29
C ILE A 180 -8.13 3.29 7.51
N GLU A 181 -7.76 3.88 8.64
CA GLU A 181 -7.62 3.18 9.92
C GLU A 181 -8.03 4.07 11.10
N GLY A 182 -8.94 3.59 11.94
CA GLY A 182 -9.27 4.20 13.23
C GLY A 182 -9.66 5.68 13.17
N GLY A 183 -10.38 6.12 12.13
CA GLY A 183 -10.75 7.52 11.93
C GLY A 183 -9.63 8.41 11.38
N ASN A 184 -8.58 7.80 10.84
CA ASN A 184 -7.48 8.47 10.18
C ASN A 184 -7.34 7.98 8.73
N LEU A 185 -6.85 8.87 7.86
CA LEU A 185 -6.27 8.51 6.58
C LEU A 185 -4.78 8.30 6.80
N ILE A 186 -4.33 7.08 6.56
CA ILE A 186 -2.90 6.75 6.53
C ILE A 186 -2.42 7.05 5.11
N VAL A 187 -1.30 7.75 5.02
CA VAL A 187 -0.72 8.19 3.74
C VAL A 187 0.74 7.77 3.72
N ASN A 188 1.13 7.02 2.72
CA ASN A 188 2.53 6.92 2.37
C ASN A 188 2.86 7.92 1.25
N THR A 189 4.14 8.27 1.09
CA THR A 189 4.53 9.19 0.03
C THR A 189 5.66 8.59 -0.81
N TRP A 190 5.66 8.92 -2.09
CA TRP A 190 6.74 8.59 -3.02
C TRP A 190 8.04 9.33 -2.66
N GLY A 191 7.91 10.54 -2.17
CA GLY A 191 8.98 11.49 -1.90
C GLY A 191 8.84 12.77 -2.72
N VAL A 192 9.76 13.70 -2.51
CA VAL A 192 9.72 15.02 -3.17
C VAL A 192 10.29 14.91 -4.58
N LEU A 193 9.43 15.03 -5.58
CA LEU A 193 9.80 14.96 -6.99
C LEU A 193 10.72 16.12 -7.41
N THR A 194 11.73 15.83 -8.24
CA THR A 194 12.66 16.85 -8.81
C THR A 194 12.11 17.51 -10.08
N GLY A 195 10.99 17.02 -10.61
CA GLY A 195 10.44 17.41 -11.91
C GLY A 195 11.12 16.70 -13.11
N LYS A 196 12.00 15.73 -12.85
CA LYS A 196 12.63 14.88 -13.87
C LYS A 196 12.06 13.47 -13.78
N GLY A 197 10.90 13.25 -14.39
CA GLY A 197 10.18 12.00 -14.26
C GLY A 197 9.83 11.68 -12.80
N PHE A 198 10.13 10.47 -12.34
CA PHE A 198 9.88 10.03 -10.95
C PHE A 198 11.10 10.13 -10.03
N GLU A 199 12.16 10.86 -10.44
CA GLU A 199 13.33 11.13 -9.59
C GLU A 199 12.92 11.98 -8.38
N THR A 200 13.47 11.64 -7.19
CA THR A 200 13.17 12.35 -5.94
C THR A 200 14.39 13.00 -5.33
N SER A 201 14.23 14.17 -4.75
CA SER A 201 15.25 14.85 -3.94
C SER A 201 15.30 14.36 -2.50
N SER A 202 14.21 13.74 -2.03
CA SER A 202 14.15 13.01 -0.76
C SER A 202 13.18 11.84 -0.89
N LEU A 203 13.46 10.78 -0.15
CA LEU A 203 12.57 9.62 -0.05
C LEU A 203 11.27 9.97 0.69
N GLY A 204 10.27 9.13 0.49
CA GLY A 204 8.94 9.28 1.06
C GLY A 204 8.84 8.95 2.55
N ARG A 205 7.66 9.16 3.09
CA ARG A 205 7.29 9.15 4.50
C ARG A 205 6.05 8.32 4.75
N MET A 206 5.83 7.98 6.02
CA MET A 206 4.56 7.40 6.51
C MET A 206 3.88 8.39 7.44
N LEU A 207 2.63 8.75 7.12
CA LEU A 207 1.84 9.76 7.82
C LEU A 207 0.48 9.21 8.25
N SER A 208 -0.06 9.73 9.33
CA SER A 208 -1.45 9.57 9.73
C SER A 208 -2.12 10.94 9.74
N VAL A 209 -3.25 11.08 9.07
CA VAL A 209 -4.02 12.32 8.97
C VAL A 209 -5.41 12.10 9.55
N SER A 210 -5.74 12.81 10.61
CA SER A 210 -7.06 12.73 11.25
C SER A 210 -8.16 13.17 10.28
N LEU A 211 -9.19 12.34 10.09
CA LEU A 211 -10.34 12.67 9.24
C LEU A 211 -11.21 13.76 9.85
N ALA A 212 -11.11 13.99 11.17
CA ALA A 212 -11.92 14.96 11.88
C ALA A 212 -11.38 16.40 11.77
N ASP A 213 -10.08 16.59 11.93
CA ASP A 213 -9.45 17.90 12.02
C ASP A 213 -8.23 18.09 11.12
N LYS A 214 -7.89 17.10 10.29
CA LYS A 214 -6.77 17.08 9.34
C LYS A 214 -5.39 17.19 10.02
N LYS A 215 -5.29 16.88 11.30
CA LYS A 215 -4.01 16.88 12.00
C LYS A 215 -3.10 15.80 11.42
N VAL A 216 -1.93 16.20 10.97
CA VAL A 216 -0.89 15.31 10.43
C VAL A 216 0.04 14.84 11.54
N THR A 217 0.32 13.53 11.58
CA THR A 217 1.26 12.91 12.52
C THR A 217 2.19 11.98 11.74
N ALA A 218 3.49 12.14 11.94
CA ALA A 218 4.49 11.26 11.35
C ALA A 218 4.48 9.88 12.05
N LEU A 219 4.37 8.80 11.28
CA LEU A 219 4.41 7.42 11.77
C LEU A 219 5.82 6.82 11.74
N ASP A 220 6.73 7.43 10.98
CA ASP A 220 8.10 6.97 10.72
C ASP A 220 9.15 7.44 11.72
N GLY A 221 8.73 8.12 12.79
CA GLY A 221 9.65 8.71 13.76
C GLY A 221 10.46 9.88 13.19
N GLY A 222 9.99 10.51 12.11
CA GLY A 222 10.64 11.66 11.46
C GLY A 222 11.69 11.28 10.42
N LYS A 223 11.77 10.00 10.01
CA LYS A 223 12.74 9.50 9.03
C LYS A 223 12.06 9.23 7.69
N THR A 224 12.84 9.34 6.61
CA THR A 224 12.41 8.89 5.29
C THR A 224 12.44 7.35 5.21
N VAL A 225 11.55 6.77 4.42
CA VAL A 225 11.32 5.32 4.32
C VAL A 225 11.76 4.75 2.97
N GLY A 226 11.19 5.24 1.87
CA GLY A 226 11.44 4.71 0.52
C GLY A 226 10.66 5.48 -0.55
N ASN A 227 10.65 4.98 -1.78
CA ASN A 227 9.73 5.42 -2.82
C ASN A 227 8.46 4.58 -2.71
N LEU A 228 7.60 4.98 -1.74
CA LEU A 228 6.48 4.15 -1.32
C LEU A 228 5.33 4.24 -2.32
N ASP A 229 4.68 3.10 -2.52
CA ASP A 229 3.57 2.92 -3.46
C ASP A 229 2.37 2.32 -2.73
N GLY A 230 2.16 1.01 -2.76
CA GLY A 230 1.04 0.36 -2.10
C GLY A 230 1.04 0.46 -0.58
N LEU A 231 -0.16 0.43 -0.01
CA LEU A 231 -0.39 0.54 1.44
C LEU A 231 -1.61 -0.28 1.88
N ALA A 232 -1.42 -1.19 2.83
CA ALA A 232 -2.52 -1.87 3.50
C ALA A 232 -2.34 -1.86 5.01
N SER A 233 -3.43 -1.59 5.76
CA SER A 233 -3.42 -1.69 7.22
C SER A 233 -3.48 -3.15 7.68
N LEU A 234 -2.63 -3.50 8.65
CA LEU A 234 -2.69 -4.75 9.41
C LEU A 234 -3.33 -4.55 10.78
N GLY A 235 -3.73 -3.31 11.08
CA GLY A 235 -4.27 -2.90 12.36
C GLY A 235 -3.22 -2.58 13.41
N GLY A 236 -3.63 -1.76 14.41
CA GLY A 236 -2.79 -1.43 15.55
C GLY A 236 -1.50 -0.67 15.20
N GLY A 237 -1.51 0.12 14.13
CA GLY A 237 -0.34 0.88 13.69
C GLY A 237 0.72 0.04 12.97
N ASN A 238 0.31 -1.11 12.42
CA ASN A 238 1.14 -1.96 11.57
C ASN A 238 0.57 -1.94 10.15
N TYR A 239 1.45 -1.95 9.17
CA TYR A 239 1.10 -1.81 7.76
C TYR A 239 1.93 -2.76 6.89
N LEU A 240 1.37 -3.16 5.75
CA LEU A 240 2.16 -3.59 4.60
C LEU A 240 2.35 -2.37 3.70
N ILE A 241 3.55 -2.21 3.18
CA ILE A 241 3.91 -1.15 2.23
C ILE A 241 4.74 -1.74 1.10
N SER A 242 4.60 -1.22 -0.10
CA SER A 242 5.56 -1.50 -1.18
C SER A 242 6.50 -0.29 -1.40
N ASP A 243 7.74 -0.59 -1.83
CA ASP A 243 8.67 0.37 -2.39
C ASP A 243 8.87 -0.02 -3.86
N TRP A 244 8.34 0.80 -4.75
CA TRP A 244 8.34 0.51 -6.19
C TRP A 244 9.73 0.46 -6.79
N MET A 245 10.62 1.40 -6.36
CA MET A 245 11.99 1.50 -6.87
C MET A 245 12.88 0.40 -6.33
N ALA A 246 12.78 0.10 -5.03
CA ALA A 246 13.52 -1.01 -4.40
C ALA A 246 12.92 -2.38 -4.78
N GLY A 247 11.67 -2.42 -5.23
CA GLY A 247 10.99 -3.65 -5.63
C GLY A 247 10.59 -4.56 -4.49
N LYS A 248 10.25 -3.98 -3.34
CA LYS A 248 10.04 -4.71 -2.08
C LYS A 248 8.64 -4.51 -1.53
N VAL A 249 8.14 -5.53 -0.84
CA VAL A 249 7.03 -5.42 0.11
C VAL A 249 7.58 -5.56 1.51
N MET A 250 7.20 -4.69 2.41
CA MET A 250 7.69 -4.62 3.77
C MET A 250 6.53 -4.55 4.77
N LYS A 251 6.70 -5.16 5.94
CA LYS A 251 5.94 -4.80 7.14
C LYS A 251 6.55 -3.54 7.72
N PHE A 252 5.71 -2.56 8.01
CA PHE A 252 6.06 -1.31 8.68
C PHE A 252 5.28 -1.20 9.99
N ALA A 253 5.94 -0.81 11.07
CA ALA A 253 5.28 -0.48 12.33
C ALA A 253 5.49 0.99 12.68
N THR A 254 4.48 1.62 13.27
CA THR A 254 4.59 2.98 13.82
C THR A 254 5.85 3.12 14.69
N GLY A 255 6.62 4.17 14.44
CA GLY A 255 7.96 4.36 15.00
C GLY A 255 9.08 4.02 14.02
N GLY A 256 8.75 3.52 12.82
CA GLY A 256 9.69 3.34 11.70
C GLY A 256 10.43 2.01 11.68
N LYS A 257 9.96 1.01 12.45
CA LYS A 257 10.50 -0.36 12.33
C LYS A 257 9.98 -0.99 11.05
N MET A 258 10.89 -1.54 10.25
CA MET A 258 10.58 -2.23 9.00
C MET A 258 11.16 -3.65 9.00
N GLU A 259 10.46 -4.53 8.28
CA GLU A 259 10.85 -5.91 8.02
C GLU A 259 10.50 -6.27 6.58
N GLU A 260 11.48 -6.75 5.82
CA GLU A 260 11.27 -7.20 4.45
C GLU A 260 10.41 -8.47 4.42
N VAL A 261 9.40 -8.46 3.56
CA VAL A 261 8.46 -9.57 3.36
C VAL A 261 8.69 -10.25 2.02
N LEU A 262 8.82 -9.45 0.94
CA LEU A 262 9.06 -9.91 -0.42
C LEU A 262 10.08 -8.99 -1.09
N ASP A 263 10.98 -9.59 -1.89
CA ASP A 263 11.83 -8.89 -2.85
C ASP A 263 11.48 -9.41 -4.25
N LEU A 264 10.83 -8.58 -5.04
CA LEU A 264 10.26 -8.94 -6.33
C LEU A 264 10.90 -8.15 -7.49
N GLY A 265 11.79 -7.21 -7.16
CA GLY A 265 12.44 -6.30 -8.10
C GLY A 265 11.57 -5.09 -8.45
N GLN A 266 12.18 -4.10 -9.07
CA GLN A 266 11.58 -2.81 -9.45
C GLN A 266 10.25 -3.00 -10.19
N GLY A 267 9.28 -2.14 -9.88
CA GLY A 267 7.92 -2.23 -10.42
C GLY A 267 6.96 -3.03 -9.54
N THR A 268 7.34 -3.32 -8.27
CA THR A 268 6.43 -3.83 -7.24
C THR A 268 5.48 -2.70 -6.86
N ALA A 269 4.27 -2.73 -7.43
CA ALA A 269 3.34 -1.62 -7.42
C ALA A 269 2.34 -1.72 -6.25
N ASP A 270 1.21 -1.01 -6.34
CA ASP A 270 0.18 -1.05 -5.30
C ASP A 270 -0.54 -2.41 -5.29
N PHE A 271 -0.75 -2.94 -4.10
CA PHE A 271 -1.16 -4.33 -3.90
C PHE A 271 -2.47 -4.44 -3.10
N GLY A 272 -3.23 -5.49 -3.38
CA GLY A 272 -4.36 -5.89 -2.55
C GLY A 272 -3.94 -6.82 -1.41
N TYR A 273 -4.54 -6.65 -0.25
CA TYR A 273 -4.39 -7.57 0.87
C TYR A 273 -5.75 -8.03 1.39
N ASP A 274 -5.93 -9.34 1.48
CA ASP A 274 -7.09 -9.96 2.11
C ASP A 274 -6.71 -10.44 3.53
N PRO A 275 -7.19 -9.78 4.58
CA PRO A 275 -6.83 -10.12 5.95
C PRO A 275 -7.38 -11.47 6.42
N ASP A 276 -8.54 -11.92 5.87
CA ASP A 276 -9.18 -13.17 6.27
C ASP A 276 -8.37 -14.37 5.76
N SER A 277 -7.98 -14.33 4.50
CA SER A 277 -7.14 -15.39 3.91
C SER A 277 -5.65 -15.13 4.09
N LYS A 278 -5.23 -13.96 4.57
CA LYS A 278 -3.84 -13.48 4.60
C LYS A 278 -3.14 -13.62 3.25
N ILE A 279 -3.83 -13.30 2.17
CA ILE A 279 -3.26 -13.32 0.82
C ILE A 279 -2.97 -11.89 0.39
N ILE A 280 -1.77 -11.68 -0.14
CA ILE A 280 -1.39 -10.44 -0.82
C ILE A 280 -1.36 -10.69 -2.33
N TYR A 281 -1.96 -9.78 -3.09
CA TYR A 281 -2.01 -9.80 -4.55
C TYR A 281 -1.14 -8.67 -5.08
N VAL A 282 0.04 -9.00 -5.61
CA VAL A 282 1.06 -8.01 -5.96
C VAL A 282 1.17 -7.87 -7.48
N PRO A 283 0.80 -6.71 -8.03
CA PRO A 283 1.09 -6.38 -9.41
C PRO A 283 2.59 -6.15 -9.58
N GLN A 284 3.14 -6.70 -10.66
CA GLN A 284 4.51 -6.46 -11.10
C GLN A 284 4.46 -5.67 -12.42
N MET A 285 4.47 -4.35 -12.30
CA MET A 285 4.23 -3.43 -13.41
C MET A 285 5.18 -3.65 -14.58
N MET A 286 6.47 -3.88 -14.29
CA MET A 286 7.51 -4.10 -15.30
C MET A 286 7.47 -5.50 -15.92
N LYS A 287 6.82 -6.47 -15.26
CA LYS A 287 6.69 -7.86 -15.72
C LYS A 287 5.33 -8.17 -16.33
N ASN A 288 4.37 -7.24 -16.25
CA ASN A 288 2.99 -7.42 -16.71
C ASN A 288 2.29 -8.62 -16.06
N THR A 289 2.54 -8.83 -14.75
CA THR A 289 1.98 -9.97 -14.00
C THR A 289 1.26 -9.51 -12.74
N LEU A 290 0.34 -10.35 -12.27
CA LEU A 290 -0.22 -10.31 -10.92
C LEU A 290 0.13 -11.60 -10.22
N THR A 291 0.74 -11.53 -9.03
CA THR A 291 1.13 -12.72 -8.27
C THR A 291 0.46 -12.70 -6.89
N ALA A 292 -0.13 -13.85 -6.51
CA ALA A 292 -0.67 -14.03 -5.15
C ALA A 292 0.33 -14.76 -4.26
N TYR A 293 0.49 -14.25 -3.04
CA TYR A 293 1.31 -14.86 -2.00
C TYR A 293 0.48 -15.06 -0.73
N LYS A 294 0.61 -16.22 -0.10
CA LYS A 294 0.10 -16.50 1.25
C LYS A 294 1.10 -16.01 2.27
N MET A 295 0.67 -15.06 3.09
CA MET A 295 1.39 -14.58 4.27
C MET A 295 1.28 -15.62 5.41
N GLN A 296 2.26 -15.65 6.29
CA GLN A 296 2.26 -16.55 7.45
C GLN A 296 1.47 -15.97 8.63
#